data_db518829b058d7e83fb13a45f20c9007
#
_entry.id   db518829b058d7e83fb13a45f20c9007
#
_cell.length_a   1.000
_cell.length_b   1.000
_cell.length_c   1.000
_cell.angle_alpha   90.00
_cell.angle_beta   90.00
_cell.angle_gamma   90.00
#
_symmetry.space_group_name_H-M   'P 1'
#
loop_
_entity.id
_entity.type
_entity.pdbx_description
1 polymer ?
#
loop_
_entity_poly.entity_id
_entity_poly.type
_entity_poly.pdbx_seq_one_letter_code
_entity_poly.pdbx_strand_id
1 'polypeptide(L)'
;MLMWDKKNGAAAAVHSGWRGTAQNIVTATIVTMHREYGTNPSDLDVWLSPCASGARYEVRDDVEQLLPSFCTPVEGGDQRWTFDNHAAIRHQLRTSGVPEDSIITDTACTIGDTRWHSHRRDGQRAGRMLAFIGLRPMAGK
;
A
#
# COMPACT_ATOMS: atom_id res chain seq x y z
N MET A 1 2.63 3.27 1.49
CA MET A 1 2.67 2.74 2.87
C MET A 1 3.91 3.18 3.58
N LEU A 2 3.83 3.26 4.91
CA LEU A 2 4.96 3.48 5.79
C LEU A 2 5.13 2.24 6.67
N MET A 3 6.36 1.81 6.88
CA MET A 3 6.69 0.67 7.73
C MET A 3 7.67 1.11 8.81
N TRP A 4 7.52 0.59 10.00
CA TRP A 4 8.37 0.92 11.12
C TRP A 4 8.71 -0.31 11.96
N ASP A 5 10.00 -0.55 12.13
CA ASP A 5 10.57 -1.53 13.04
C ASP A 5 11.03 -0.81 14.32
N LYS A 6 10.22 -0.93 15.38
CA LYS A 6 10.51 -0.31 16.68
C LYS A 6 11.76 -0.90 17.33
N LYS A 7 12.03 -2.17 17.09
CA LYS A 7 13.08 -2.92 17.76
C LYS A 7 14.46 -2.54 17.25
N ASN A 8 14.59 -2.43 15.91
CA ASN A 8 15.88 -2.11 15.28
C ASN A 8 15.99 -0.64 14.86
N GLY A 9 14.94 0.17 15.08
CA GLY A 9 14.96 1.58 14.72
C GLY A 9 15.04 1.80 13.21
N ALA A 10 14.43 0.92 12.42
CA ALA A 10 14.42 1.03 10.97
C ALA A 10 13.05 1.48 10.45
N ALA A 11 13.03 2.21 9.34
CA ALA A 11 11.78 2.66 8.71
C ALA A 11 11.88 2.59 7.19
N ALA A 12 10.72 2.39 6.54
CA ALA A 12 10.60 2.44 5.09
C ALA A 12 9.36 3.23 4.67
N ALA A 13 9.50 4.03 3.61
CA ALA A 13 8.40 4.67 2.90
C ALA A 13 8.32 4.09 1.49
N VAL A 14 7.19 3.47 1.15
CA VAL A 14 7.05 2.67 -0.07
C VAL A 14 5.83 3.10 -0.86
N HIS A 15 6.03 3.45 -2.13
CA HIS A 15 4.92 3.61 -3.07
C HIS A 15 4.55 2.25 -3.66
N SER A 16 3.30 1.84 -3.49
CA SER A 16 2.75 0.61 -4.06
C SER A 16 1.47 0.90 -4.84
N GLY A 17 1.59 1.38 -6.06
CA GLY A 17 0.51 1.33 -7.02
C GLY A 17 0.36 -0.11 -7.56
N TRP A 18 -0.67 -0.40 -8.38
CA TRP A 18 -0.96 -1.75 -8.85
C TRP A 18 0.25 -2.48 -9.47
N ARG A 19 1.12 -1.77 -10.20
CA ARG A 19 2.34 -2.37 -10.78
C ARG A 19 3.33 -2.80 -9.71
N GLY A 20 3.56 -1.97 -8.69
CA GLY A 20 4.43 -2.33 -7.57
C GLY A 20 3.83 -3.48 -6.76
N THR A 21 2.52 -3.47 -6.56
CA THR A 21 1.81 -4.56 -5.88
C THR A 21 1.94 -5.86 -6.66
N ALA A 22 1.71 -5.84 -7.98
CA ALA A 22 1.88 -7.02 -8.83
C ALA A 22 3.33 -7.56 -8.84
N GLN A 23 4.31 -6.71 -8.63
CA GLN A 23 5.73 -7.07 -8.51
C GLN A 23 6.16 -7.40 -7.07
N ASN A 24 5.25 -7.56 -6.14
CA ASN A 24 5.53 -7.87 -4.74
C ASN A 24 6.50 -6.89 -4.06
N ILE A 25 6.36 -5.57 -4.30
CA ILE A 25 7.20 -4.53 -3.70
C ILE A 25 7.19 -4.58 -2.17
N VAL A 26 6.09 -5.04 -1.55
CA VAL A 26 5.97 -5.25 -0.11
C VAL A 26 7.00 -6.23 0.38
N THR A 27 7.01 -7.44 -0.19
CA THR A 27 7.95 -8.50 0.17
C THR A 27 9.41 -8.07 -0.10
N ALA A 28 9.67 -7.44 -1.25
CA ALA A 28 11.00 -6.93 -1.57
C ALA A 28 11.49 -5.90 -0.54
N THR A 29 10.59 -5.02 -0.05
CA THR A 29 10.93 -4.06 1.01
C THR A 29 11.26 -4.76 2.32
N ILE A 30 10.44 -5.71 2.76
CA ILE A 30 10.67 -6.46 4.00
C ILE A 30 11.99 -7.24 3.95
N VAL A 31 12.27 -7.90 2.82
CA VAL A 31 13.56 -8.59 2.60
C VAL A 31 14.73 -7.61 2.70
N THR A 32 14.59 -6.42 2.12
CA THR A 32 15.63 -5.38 2.21
C THR A 32 15.81 -4.90 3.65
N MET A 33 14.73 -4.63 4.37
CA MET A 33 14.80 -4.23 5.78
C MET A 33 15.42 -5.31 6.65
N HIS A 34 15.10 -6.57 6.37
CA HIS A 34 15.74 -7.70 7.07
C HIS A 34 17.25 -7.74 6.81
N ARG A 35 17.66 -7.65 5.55
CA ARG A 35 19.07 -7.72 5.17
C ARG A 35 19.90 -6.56 5.75
N GLU A 36 19.37 -5.33 5.71
CA GLU A 36 20.12 -4.13 6.07
C GLU A 36 20.05 -3.82 7.58
N TYR A 37 18.95 -4.17 8.24
CA TYR A 37 18.68 -3.76 9.61
C TYR A 37 18.34 -4.92 10.56
N GLY A 38 18.28 -6.14 10.05
CA GLY A 38 17.87 -7.30 10.85
C GLY A 38 16.37 -7.30 11.23
N THR A 39 15.55 -6.52 10.52
CA THR A 39 14.11 -6.40 10.77
C THR A 39 13.45 -7.77 10.67
N ASN A 40 12.67 -8.13 11.70
CA ASN A 40 11.77 -9.27 11.63
C ASN A 40 10.37 -8.77 11.24
N PRO A 41 9.68 -9.38 10.26
CA PRO A 41 8.33 -8.96 9.88
C PRO A 41 7.34 -8.87 11.04
N SER A 42 7.47 -9.73 12.06
CA SER A 42 6.63 -9.67 13.25
C SER A 42 6.84 -8.45 14.15
N ASP A 43 7.94 -7.72 13.97
CA ASP A 43 8.28 -6.51 14.74
C ASP A 43 7.84 -5.22 14.00
N LEU A 44 7.25 -5.35 12.80
CA LEU A 44 6.81 -4.22 11.98
C LEU A 44 5.44 -3.70 12.39
N ASP A 45 5.32 -2.38 12.50
CA ASP A 45 4.06 -1.66 12.35
C ASP A 45 3.98 -1.07 10.94
N VAL A 46 2.79 -1.12 10.34
CA VAL A 46 2.56 -0.65 8.98
C VAL A 46 1.35 0.27 8.92
N TRP A 47 1.49 1.41 8.26
CA TRP A 47 0.38 2.28 7.92
C TRP A 47 0.19 2.35 6.41
N LEU A 48 -1.04 2.03 5.96
CA LEU A 48 -1.47 2.18 4.59
C LEU A 48 -2.19 3.52 4.45
N SER A 49 -1.65 4.40 3.61
CA SER A 49 -2.18 5.73 3.36
C SER A 49 -3.49 5.70 2.57
N PRO A 50 -4.27 6.80 2.53
CA PRO A 50 -5.37 6.95 1.58
C PRO A 50 -4.96 6.53 0.17
N CYS A 51 -5.86 5.82 -0.51
CA CYS A 51 -5.66 5.40 -1.90
C CYS A 51 -6.98 5.40 -2.69
N ALA A 52 -6.94 5.01 -3.96
CA ALA A 52 -8.14 4.66 -4.72
C ALA A 52 -8.76 3.41 -4.08
N SER A 53 -10.00 3.50 -3.56
CA SER A 53 -10.68 2.37 -2.92
C SER A 53 -11.07 1.29 -3.90
N GLY A 54 -11.15 0.05 -3.44
CA GLY A 54 -11.59 -1.09 -4.23
C GLY A 54 -12.95 -0.90 -4.92
N ALA A 55 -13.85 -0.11 -4.33
CA ALA A 55 -15.15 0.19 -4.93
C ALA A 55 -15.10 1.20 -6.09
N ARG A 56 -13.99 1.94 -6.28
CA ARG A 56 -13.88 3.05 -7.25
C ARG A 56 -12.67 2.97 -8.17
N TYR A 57 -11.76 2.04 -7.90
CA TYR A 57 -10.55 1.90 -8.70
C TYR A 57 -10.78 0.96 -9.87
N GLU A 58 -11.39 1.48 -10.92
CA GLU A 58 -11.59 0.69 -12.15
C GLU A 58 -10.26 0.40 -12.85
N VAL A 59 -10.13 -0.83 -13.31
CA VAL A 59 -8.94 -1.36 -14.01
C VAL A 59 -9.38 -2.20 -15.21
N ARG A 60 -8.44 -2.64 -16.00
CA ARG A 60 -8.62 -3.51 -17.15
C ARG A 60 -7.96 -4.86 -16.92
N ASP A 61 -7.99 -5.72 -17.93
CA ASP A 61 -7.46 -7.08 -17.96
C ASP A 61 -6.00 -7.15 -17.51
N ASP A 62 -5.20 -6.13 -17.81
CA ASP A 62 -3.79 -6.07 -17.44
C ASP A 62 -3.55 -6.14 -15.92
N VAL A 63 -4.49 -5.68 -15.13
CA VAL A 63 -4.44 -5.78 -13.67
C VAL A 63 -5.09 -7.07 -13.19
N GLU A 64 -6.25 -7.41 -13.74
CA GLU A 64 -7.01 -8.60 -13.37
C GLU A 64 -6.17 -9.87 -13.59
N GLN A 65 -5.50 -10.01 -14.72
CA GLN A 65 -4.65 -11.17 -15.02
C GLN A 65 -3.50 -11.35 -14.02
N LEU A 66 -2.99 -10.27 -13.44
CA LEU A 66 -1.88 -10.32 -12.47
C LEU A 66 -2.36 -10.46 -11.02
N LEU A 67 -3.53 -9.93 -10.70
CA LEU A 67 -4.06 -9.83 -9.34
C LEU A 67 -5.56 -10.22 -9.26
N PRO A 68 -5.97 -11.38 -9.83
CA PRO A 68 -7.39 -11.73 -9.99
C PRO A 68 -8.14 -11.80 -8.66
N SER A 69 -7.50 -12.28 -7.59
CA SER A 69 -8.12 -12.42 -6.27
C SER A 69 -8.54 -11.09 -5.63
N PHE A 70 -8.08 -9.95 -6.17
CA PHE A 70 -8.36 -8.61 -5.65
C PHE A 70 -9.14 -7.75 -6.64
N CYS A 71 -9.62 -8.36 -7.73
CA CYS A 71 -10.45 -7.73 -8.74
C CYS A 71 -11.89 -8.23 -8.65
N THR A 72 -12.85 -7.31 -8.82
CA THR A 72 -14.29 -7.61 -8.87
C THR A 72 -14.83 -7.13 -10.21
N PRO A 73 -15.57 -7.97 -10.98
CA PRO A 73 -16.17 -7.56 -12.24
C PRO A 73 -17.12 -6.36 -12.04
N VAL A 74 -17.10 -5.43 -12.99
CA VAL A 74 -18.08 -4.35 -13.05
C VAL A 74 -19.30 -4.81 -13.83
N GLU A 75 -20.47 -4.74 -13.21
CA GLU A 75 -21.74 -5.15 -13.82
C GLU A 75 -21.99 -4.38 -15.14
N GLY A 76 -22.31 -5.08 -16.22
CA GLY A 76 -22.50 -4.50 -17.55
C GLY A 76 -21.25 -3.92 -18.21
N GLY A 77 -20.06 -4.07 -17.58
CA GLY A 77 -18.80 -3.60 -18.12
C GLY A 77 -18.03 -4.73 -18.81
N ASP A 78 -17.87 -4.66 -20.14
CA ASP A 78 -17.01 -5.61 -20.86
C ASP A 78 -15.54 -5.34 -20.54
N GLN A 79 -14.84 -6.36 -20.02
CA GLN A 79 -13.41 -6.31 -19.63
C GLN A 79 -13.07 -5.17 -18.65
N ARG A 80 -13.97 -4.92 -17.68
CA ARG A 80 -13.80 -3.91 -16.63
C ARG A 80 -13.92 -4.52 -15.26
N TRP A 81 -13.00 -4.18 -14.38
CA TRP A 81 -12.99 -4.60 -12.98
C TRP A 81 -12.76 -3.42 -12.06
N THR A 82 -13.13 -3.57 -10.80
CA THR A 82 -12.58 -2.76 -9.71
C THR A 82 -11.49 -3.53 -9.00
N PHE A 83 -10.43 -2.85 -8.60
CA PHE A 83 -9.24 -3.43 -7.97
C PHE A 83 -9.04 -2.90 -6.55
N ASP A 84 -8.98 -3.80 -5.57
CA ASP A 84 -8.67 -3.45 -4.18
C ASP A 84 -7.18 -3.58 -3.90
N ASN A 85 -6.46 -2.47 -4.07
CA ASN A 85 -5.03 -2.42 -3.83
C ASN A 85 -4.67 -2.56 -2.34
N HIS A 86 -5.54 -2.08 -1.42
CA HIS A 86 -5.31 -2.26 0.01
C HIS A 86 -5.42 -3.73 0.41
N ALA A 87 -6.42 -4.44 -0.09
CA ALA A 87 -6.57 -5.87 0.17
C ALA A 87 -5.35 -6.65 -0.35
N ALA A 88 -4.86 -6.33 -1.54
CA ALA A 88 -3.68 -6.98 -2.12
C ALA A 88 -2.41 -6.71 -1.29
N ILE A 89 -2.17 -5.47 -0.88
CA ILE A 89 -1.04 -5.09 -0.03
C ILE A 89 -1.13 -5.77 1.35
N ARG A 90 -2.31 -5.76 1.99
CA ARG A 90 -2.53 -6.45 3.28
C ARG A 90 -2.24 -7.95 3.17
N HIS A 91 -2.69 -8.58 2.08
CA HIS A 91 -2.39 -9.98 1.83
C HIS A 91 -0.87 -10.22 1.76
N GLN A 92 -0.13 -9.40 1.00
CA GLN A 92 1.33 -9.52 0.90
C GLN A 92 2.03 -9.30 2.25
N LEU A 93 1.60 -8.32 3.05
CA LEU A 93 2.14 -8.07 4.38
C LEU A 93 1.97 -9.29 5.30
N ARG A 94 0.75 -9.83 5.37
CA ARG A 94 0.44 -11.02 6.17
C ARG A 94 1.22 -12.24 5.73
N THR A 95 1.28 -12.50 4.45
CA THR A 95 2.04 -13.61 3.87
C THR A 95 3.54 -13.47 4.15
N SER A 96 4.03 -12.24 4.28
CA SER A 96 5.40 -11.94 4.67
C SER A 96 5.64 -12.01 6.19
N GLY A 97 4.63 -12.30 7.00
CA GLY A 97 4.75 -12.49 8.44
C GLY A 97 4.46 -11.25 9.30
N VAL A 98 3.91 -10.17 8.72
CA VAL A 98 3.46 -8.99 9.49
C VAL A 98 2.13 -9.33 10.18
N PRO A 99 2.00 -9.12 11.52
CA PRO A 99 0.77 -9.37 12.24
C PRO A 99 -0.38 -8.48 11.74
N GLU A 100 -1.59 -9.03 11.67
CA GLU A 100 -2.77 -8.28 11.21
C GLU A 100 -3.03 -7.03 12.05
N ASP A 101 -2.89 -7.13 13.37
CA ASP A 101 -3.13 -6.04 14.32
C ASP A 101 -2.09 -4.90 14.22
N SER A 102 -0.95 -5.17 13.54
CA SER A 102 0.09 -4.18 13.26
C SER A 102 -0.14 -3.44 11.93
N ILE A 103 -1.23 -3.74 11.19
CA ILE A 103 -1.52 -3.12 9.89
C ILE A 103 -2.68 -2.15 10.04
N ILE A 104 -2.37 -0.85 10.11
CA ILE A 104 -3.36 0.22 10.15
C ILE A 104 -3.65 0.68 8.72
N THR A 105 -4.92 0.69 8.33
CA THR A 105 -5.36 1.11 6.99
C THR A 105 -6.20 2.38 7.09
N ASP A 106 -5.79 3.43 6.39
CA ASP A 106 -6.63 4.61 6.18
C ASP A 106 -7.67 4.28 5.10
N THR A 107 -8.95 4.45 5.44
CA THR A 107 -10.06 4.07 4.56
C THR A 107 -10.49 5.18 3.60
N ALA A 108 -9.87 6.36 3.65
CA ALA A 108 -10.20 7.47 2.77
C ALA A 108 -9.91 7.13 1.30
N CYS A 109 -10.92 7.35 0.45
CA CYS A 109 -10.83 7.11 -0.99
C CYS A 109 -10.40 8.37 -1.74
N THR A 110 -9.21 8.39 -2.33
CA THR A 110 -8.70 9.54 -3.06
C THR A 110 -9.51 9.88 -4.33
N ILE A 111 -10.25 8.93 -4.91
CA ILE A 111 -11.13 9.19 -6.05
C ILE A 111 -12.43 9.86 -5.57
N GLY A 112 -12.99 9.39 -4.47
CA GLY A 112 -14.29 9.85 -3.96
C GLY A 112 -14.23 11.11 -3.11
N ASP A 113 -13.10 11.38 -2.47
CA ASP A 113 -12.92 12.51 -1.55
C ASP A 113 -11.99 13.56 -2.17
N THR A 114 -12.55 14.73 -2.50
CA THR A 114 -11.83 15.83 -3.15
C THR A 114 -10.80 16.54 -2.26
N ARG A 115 -10.75 16.23 -0.97
CA ARG A 115 -9.69 16.69 -0.07
C ARG A 115 -8.34 16.06 -0.40
N TRP A 116 -8.34 14.93 -1.13
CA TRP A 116 -7.16 14.20 -1.55
C TRP A 116 -6.89 14.38 -3.04
N HIS A 117 -5.63 14.52 -3.41
CA HIS A 117 -5.24 14.47 -4.81
C HIS A 117 -5.43 13.07 -5.40
N SER A 118 -5.96 13.01 -6.62
CA SER A 118 -6.18 11.74 -7.32
C SER A 118 -5.87 11.87 -8.80
N HIS A 119 -4.81 11.22 -9.25
CA HIS A 119 -4.49 11.17 -10.68
C HIS A 119 -5.59 10.48 -11.49
N ARG A 120 -6.27 9.49 -10.92
CA ARG A 120 -7.37 8.78 -11.58
C ARG A 120 -8.56 9.70 -11.83
N ARG A 121 -8.87 10.61 -10.93
CA ARG A 121 -9.96 11.58 -11.05
C ARG A 121 -9.54 12.79 -11.88
N ASP A 122 -8.37 13.36 -11.64
CA ASP A 122 -7.97 14.70 -12.10
C ASP A 122 -6.92 14.68 -13.23
N GLY A 123 -6.40 13.49 -13.56
CA GLY A 123 -5.38 13.32 -14.61
C GLY A 123 -4.12 14.15 -14.33
N GLN A 124 -3.65 14.86 -15.33
CA GLN A 124 -2.44 15.70 -15.22
C GLN A 124 -2.60 16.91 -14.30
N ARG A 125 -3.83 17.31 -13.97
CA ARG A 125 -4.12 18.41 -13.03
C ARG A 125 -4.00 18.00 -11.57
N ALA A 126 -3.87 16.71 -11.27
CA ALA A 126 -3.72 16.22 -9.92
C ALA A 126 -2.41 16.73 -9.30
N GLY A 127 -2.51 17.28 -8.09
CA GLY A 127 -1.33 17.52 -7.25
C GLY A 127 -0.69 16.23 -6.77
N ARG A 128 0.19 16.35 -5.80
CA ARG A 128 0.88 15.21 -5.17
C ARG A 128 0.62 15.22 -3.67
N MET A 129 0.59 14.04 -3.08
CA MET A 129 0.56 13.83 -1.64
C MET A 129 1.92 13.32 -1.20
N LEU A 130 2.35 13.73 -0.03
CA LEU A 130 3.58 13.28 0.59
C LEU A 130 3.26 12.50 1.86
N ALA A 131 3.85 11.33 2.00
CA ALA A 131 3.89 10.60 3.26
C ALA A 131 5.36 10.38 3.63
N PHE A 132 5.70 10.63 4.88
CA PHE A 132 7.06 10.45 5.37
C PHE A 132 7.04 9.80 6.75
N ILE A 133 8.11 9.11 7.07
CA ILE A 133 8.39 8.53 8.37
C ILE A 133 9.84 8.81 8.71
N GLY A 134 10.12 9.05 9.97
CA GLY A 134 11.47 9.31 10.45
C GLY A 134 11.62 8.90 11.90
N LEU A 135 12.83 8.59 12.29
CA LEU A 135 13.18 8.28 13.67
C LEU A 135 13.48 9.59 14.39
N ARG A 136 12.87 9.79 15.56
CA ARG A 136 13.28 10.87 16.44
C ARG A 136 14.51 10.40 17.21
N PRO A 137 15.65 11.15 17.19
CA PRO A 137 16.78 10.83 18.06
C PRO A 137 16.28 10.73 19.51
N MET A 138 16.65 9.65 20.20
CA MET A 138 16.42 9.59 21.65
C MET A 138 17.20 10.75 22.25
N ALA A 139 16.50 11.63 22.98
CA ALA A 139 17.18 12.65 23.77
C ALA A 139 18.16 11.91 24.68
N GLY A 140 19.45 12.18 24.50
CA GLY A 140 20.49 11.57 25.33
C GLY A 140 20.20 11.75 26.80
N LYS A 141 20.36 10.65 27.54
CA LYS A 141 20.42 10.71 29.01
C LYS A 141 21.69 11.42 29.44
#